data_3228d6c6a34b136c9e34c880845bb8a5
#
_entry.id   3228d6c6a34b136c9e34c880845bb8a5
#
_cell.length_a   1.000
_cell.length_b   1.000
_cell.length_c   1.000
_cell.angle_alpha   90.00
_cell.angle_beta   90.00
_cell.angle_gamma   90.00
#
_symmetry.space_group_name_H-M   'P 1'
#
loop_
_entity.id
_entity.type
_entity.pdbx_description
1 polymer ?
#
loop_
_entity_poly.entity_id
_entity_poly.type
_entity_poly.pdbx_seq_one_letter_code
_entity_poly.pdbx_strand_id
1 'polypeptide(L)'
;MSSERHKYFIEYGINVLRSRHSSIRKLKRLHRPSLHGFRVWPSSWLLIDYFKLSNPVRHSRVLDIGCGWGLAGIYCAKNHSSKVTCVDRDSEVFPYVQLHAEINNVEITAIKTGFETLSGIEMKSYEIMIGADICFWVNMVDTLKSLIHRAFESNIKSVIIADPGRSPFEMLAQYFVNTGIGKIMNWNVTHPYPIQGRILIIR
;
A
#
# COMPACT_ATOMS: atom_id res chain seq x y z
N MET A 1 -27.01 -14.98 -16.02
CA MET A 1 -25.68 -14.32 -16.15
C MET A 1 -25.63 -12.82 -15.81
N SER A 2 -26.72 -12.19 -15.30
CA SER A 2 -26.74 -10.74 -15.03
C SER A 2 -26.42 -10.33 -13.58
N SER A 3 -26.31 -11.28 -12.62
CA SER A 3 -26.17 -10.91 -11.19
C SER A 3 -24.72 -10.70 -10.71
N GLU A 4 -23.72 -11.11 -11.46
CA GLU A 4 -22.32 -11.01 -11.01
C GLU A 4 -21.65 -9.66 -11.32
N ARG A 5 -22.07 -8.97 -12.40
CA ARG A 5 -21.51 -7.66 -12.79
C ARG A 5 -21.64 -6.55 -11.73
N HIS A 6 -22.51 -6.70 -10.74
CA HIS A 6 -22.76 -5.69 -9.70
C HIS A 6 -21.90 -5.87 -8.43
N LYS A 7 -21.02 -6.89 -8.39
CA LYS A 7 -20.27 -7.24 -7.16
C LYS A 7 -18.83 -6.75 -7.16
N TYR A 8 -18.28 -6.35 -8.29
CA TYR A 8 -16.98 -5.71 -8.40
C TYR A 8 -17.12 -4.37 -9.13
N PHE A 9 -16.13 -3.53 -9.02
CA PHE A 9 -16.02 -2.30 -9.78
C PHE A 9 -14.60 -2.20 -10.35
N ILE A 10 -14.47 -1.47 -11.45
CA ILE A 10 -13.18 -1.18 -12.06
C ILE A 10 -12.85 0.26 -11.73
N GLU A 11 -11.70 0.48 -11.10
CA GLU A 11 -11.23 1.80 -10.77
C GLU A 11 -9.73 1.89 -11.06
N TYR A 12 -9.30 2.96 -11.68
CA TYR A 12 -7.91 3.13 -12.14
C TYR A 12 -7.36 1.96 -12.96
N GLY A 13 -8.21 1.25 -13.69
CA GLY A 13 -7.83 0.08 -14.50
C GLY A 13 -7.63 -1.22 -13.70
N ILE A 14 -7.92 -1.25 -12.40
CA ILE A 14 -7.91 -2.48 -11.60
C ILE A 14 -9.31 -2.92 -11.21
N ASN A 15 -9.51 -4.25 -11.16
CA ASN A 15 -10.74 -4.88 -10.69
C ASN A 15 -10.70 -4.96 -9.15
N VAL A 16 -11.75 -4.49 -8.49
CA VAL A 16 -11.85 -4.52 -7.03
C VAL A 16 -13.18 -5.14 -6.60
N LEU A 17 -13.11 -6.17 -5.78
CA LEU A 17 -14.30 -6.85 -5.27
C LEU A 17 -14.93 -6.05 -4.13
N ARG A 18 -16.23 -5.82 -4.22
CA ARG A 18 -16.97 -5.18 -3.14
C ARG A 18 -17.06 -6.10 -1.92
N SER A 19 -17.19 -5.53 -0.74
CA SER A 19 -17.30 -6.28 0.53
C SER A 19 -18.47 -7.28 0.56
N ARG A 20 -19.48 -7.06 -0.29
CA ARG A 20 -20.67 -7.96 -0.45
C ARG A 20 -20.45 -9.08 -1.46
N HIS A 21 -19.31 -9.13 -2.16
CA HIS A 21 -18.99 -10.22 -3.09
C HIS A 21 -18.92 -11.56 -2.36
N SER A 22 -19.42 -12.65 -2.98
CA SER A 22 -19.44 -13.97 -2.36
C SER A 22 -18.05 -14.45 -1.91
N SER A 23 -17.03 -14.24 -2.75
CA SER A 23 -15.64 -14.58 -2.44
C SER A 23 -15.12 -13.78 -1.23
N ILE A 24 -15.39 -12.46 -1.17
CA ILE A 24 -14.98 -11.65 -0.01
C ILE A 24 -15.70 -12.10 1.26
N ARG A 25 -17.01 -12.42 1.18
CA ARG A 25 -17.72 -12.96 2.35
C ARG A 25 -17.19 -14.33 2.79
N LYS A 26 -16.76 -15.16 1.85
CA LYS A 26 -16.10 -16.44 2.16
C LYS A 26 -14.77 -16.19 2.86
N LEU A 27 -13.91 -15.32 2.32
CA LEU A 27 -12.64 -14.96 2.96
C LEU A 27 -12.85 -14.40 4.37
N LYS A 28 -13.79 -13.48 4.57
CA LYS A 28 -14.08 -12.91 5.90
C LYS A 28 -14.52 -13.94 6.95
N ARG A 29 -15.04 -15.11 6.55
CA ARG A 29 -15.38 -16.21 7.46
C ARG A 29 -14.18 -17.07 7.82
N LEU A 30 -13.26 -17.27 6.86
CA LEU A 30 -12.10 -18.15 6.97
C LEU A 30 -10.86 -17.40 7.49
N HIS A 31 -10.72 -16.14 7.09
CA HIS A 31 -9.57 -15.29 7.37
C HIS A 31 -10.04 -14.00 8.03
N ARG A 32 -9.60 -13.80 9.27
CA ARG A 32 -10.02 -12.67 10.11
C ARG A 32 -8.80 -11.84 10.50
N PRO A 33 -8.39 -10.88 9.65
CA PRO A 33 -7.29 -10.00 9.99
C PRO A 33 -7.48 -9.37 11.39
N SER A 34 -6.50 -9.54 12.24
CA SER A 34 -6.52 -9.11 13.66
C SER A 34 -6.31 -7.61 13.80
N LEU A 35 -5.63 -7.00 12.82
CA LEU A 35 -5.38 -5.58 12.75
C LEU A 35 -6.27 -4.96 11.66
N HIS A 36 -5.92 -3.82 11.17
CA HIS A 36 -6.74 -3.04 10.23
C HIS A 36 -6.96 -3.64 8.82
N GLY A 37 -6.53 -4.90 8.56
CA GLY A 37 -6.58 -5.58 7.27
C GLY A 37 -7.96 -6.06 6.78
N PHE A 38 -9.07 -5.65 7.40
CA PHE A 38 -10.43 -6.15 7.10
C PHE A 38 -11.15 -5.43 5.96
N ARG A 39 -10.53 -4.40 5.36
CA ARG A 39 -11.09 -3.60 4.27
C ARG A 39 -10.02 -2.94 3.42
N VAL A 40 -10.41 -2.42 2.26
CA VAL A 40 -9.63 -1.46 1.50
C VAL A 40 -9.65 -0.11 2.22
N TRP A 41 -8.50 0.46 2.45
CA TRP A 41 -8.36 1.77 3.10
C TRP A 41 -8.29 2.90 2.06
N PRO A 42 -8.83 4.08 2.38
CA PRO A 42 -8.91 5.19 1.44
C PRO A 42 -7.57 5.64 0.87
N SER A 43 -6.51 5.64 1.67
CA SER A 43 -5.20 6.12 1.21
C SER A 43 -4.56 5.26 0.13
N SER A 44 -5.02 4.01 -0.07
CA SER A 44 -4.63 3.22 -1.24
C SER A 44 -5.01 3.92 -2.55
N TRP A 45 -6.16 4.61 -2.60
CA TRP A 45 -6.60 5.35 -3.77
C TRP A 45 -5.80 6.63 -3.98
N LEU A 46 -5.36 7.30 -2.91
CA LEU A 46 -4.45 8.46 -3.01
C LEU A 46 -3.12 8.03 -3.64
N LEU A 47 -2.53 6.91 -3.22
CA LEU A 47 -1.32 6.37 -3.84
C LEU A 47 -1.52 6.00 -5.30
N ILE A 48 -2.60 5.29 -5.62
CA ILE A 48 -2.91 4.86 -6.98
C ILE A 48 -3.06 6.06 -7.92
N ASP A 49 -3.79 7.08 -7.51
CA ASP A 49 -3.97 8.29 -8.31
C ASP A 49 -2.63 9.05 -8.49
N TYR A 50 -1.83 9.15 -7.44
CA TYR A 50 -0.49 9.72 -7.50
C TYR A 50 0.39 8.97 -8.49
N PHE A 51 0.38 7.63 -8.49
CA PHE A 51 1.17 6.82 -9.42
C PHE A 51 0.69 6.94 -10.85
N LYS A 52 -0.63 7.08 -11.07
CA LYS A 52 -1.19 7.36 -12.40
C LYS A 52 -0.65 8.66 -13.00
N LEU A 53 -0.52 9.70 -12.19
CA LEU A 53 -0.09 11.02 -12.67
C LEU A 53 1.43 11.20 -12.73
N SER A 54 2.17 10.63 -11.77
CA SER A 54 3.62 10.86 -11.61
C SER A 54 4.48 9.69 -12.06
N ASN A 55 3.91 8.50 -12.19
CA ASN A 55 4.55 7.27 -12.69
C ASN A 55 5.92 6.92 -12.05
N PRO A 56 6.11 7.07 -10.75
CA PRO A 56 7.44 6.89 -10.12
C PRO A 56 7.86 5.42 -10.02
N VAL A 57 6.93 4.49 -10.18
CA VAL A 57 7.10 3.05 -9.92
C VAL A 57 7.26 2.20 -11.18
N ARG A 58 7.31 2.83 -12.38
CA ARG A 58 7.33 2.10 -13.65
C ARG A 58 8.57 1.20 -13.78
N HIS A 59 8.32 -0.09 -14.09
CA HIS A 59 9.35 -1.14 -14.27
C HIS A 59 10.25 -1.35 -13.04
N SER A 60 9.83 -0.87 -11.85
CA SER A 60 10.61 -0.98 -10.62
C SER A 60 10.27 -2.24 -9.82
N ARG A 61 11.18 -2.61 -8.92
CA ARG A 61 10.90 -3.58 -7.86
C ARG A 61 10.35 -2.83 -6.66
N VAL A 62 9.08 -3.08 -6.35
CA VAL A 62 8.30 -2.33 -5.36
C VAL A 62 8.02 -3.21 -4.14
N LEU A 63 8.22 -2.63 -2.97
CA LEU A 63 7.88 -3.21 -1.67
C LEU A 63 6.67 -2.46 -1.11
N ASP A 64 5.51 -3.12 -1.04
CA ASP A 64 4.26 -2.57 -0.49
C ASP A 64 4.13 -2.99 0.97
N ILE A 65 4.41 -2.09 1.90
CA ILE A 65 4.46 -2.36 3.35
C ILE A 65 3.13 -2.05 4.04
N GLY A 66 2.69 -2.97 4.92
CA GLY A 66 1.35 -2.88 5.49
C GLY A 66 0.28 -2.96 4.41
N CYS A 67 0.46 -3.87 3.48
CA CYS A 67 -0.25 -3.91 2.19
C CYS A 67 -1.77 -4.10 2.32
N GLY A 68 -2.27 -4.67 3.42
CA GLY A 68 -3.68 -5.00 3.58
C GLY A 68 -4.18 -5.88 2.42
N TRP A 69 -5.12 -5.39 1.61
CA TRP A 69 -5.61 -6.12 0.43
C TRP A 69 -4.73 -5.95 -0.83
N GLY A 70 -3.60 -5.26 -0.73
CA GLY A 70 -2.58 -5.14 -1.77
C GLY A 70 -2.95 -4.27 -2.98
N LEU A 71 -3.97 -3.40 -2.90
CA LEU A 71 -4.46 -2.70 -4.09
C LEU A 71 -3.43 -1.75 -4.69
N ALA A 72 -2.62 -1.06 -3.88
CA ALA A 72 -1.56 -0.18 -4.39
C ALA A 72 -0.49 -0.98 -5.13
N GLY A 73 -0.04 -2.10 -4.55
CA GLY A 73 0.90 -3.02 -5.20
C GLY A 73 0.34 -3.63 -6.49
N ILE A 74 -0.92 -4.10 -6.47
CA ILE A 74 -1.59 -4.65 -7.65
C ILE A 74 -1.68 -3.62 -8.77
N TYR A 75 -1.99 -2.37 -8.44
CA TYR A 75 -1.98 -1.28 -9.42
C TYR A 75 -0.60 -1.10 -10.05
N CYS A 76 0.47 -1.09 -9.23
CA CYS A 76 1.85 -0.99 -9.72
C CYS A 76 2.21 -2.15 -10.64
N ALA A 77 1.86 -3.38 -10.28
CA ALA A 77 2.12 -4.55 -11.11
C ALA A 77 1.39 -4.48 -12.46
N LYS A 78 0.09 -4.14 -12.43
CA LYS A 78 -0.77 -4.15 -13.61
C LYS A 78 -0.51 -3.02 -14.59
N ASN A 79 -0.38 -1.80 -14.07
CA ASN A 79 -0.36 -0.60 -14.91
C ASN A 79 1.05 -0.05 -15.16
N HIS A 80 2.04 -0.47 -14.36
CA HIS A 80 3.42 0.00 -14.45
C HIS A 80 4.44 -1.11 -14.70
N SER A 81 4.00 -2.36 -14.87
CA SER A 81 4.88 -3.53 -15.07
C SER A 81 5.93 -3.67 -13.96
N SER A 82 5.57 -3.30 -12.74
CA SER A 82 6.44 -3.41 -11.58
C SER A 82 6.45 -4.84 -11.04
N LYS A 83 7.59 -5.27 -10.52
CA LYS A 83 7.68 -6.51 -9.70
C LYS A 83 7.37 -6.14 -8.27
N VAL A 84 6.27 -6.67 -7.72
CA VAL A 84 5.75 -6.24 -6.42
C VAL A 84 5.82 -7.35 -5.39
N THR A 85 6.30 -6.99 -4.20
CA THR A 85 6.17 -7.80 -3.00
C THR A 85 5.32 -7.05 -1.97
N CYS A 86 4.25 -7.68 -1.55
CA CYS A 86 3.37 -7.22 -0.48
C CYS A 86 3.85 -7.75 0.86
N VAL A 87 3.99 -6.86 1.82
CA VAL A 87 4.42 -7.19 3.19
C VAL A 87 3.34 -6.80 4.18
N ASP A 88 3.00 -7.71 5.07
CA ASP A 88 2.13 -7.42 6.20
C ASP A 88 2.52 -8.31 7.40
N ARG A 89 2.31 -7.80 8.62
CA ARG A 89 2.52 -8.61 9.83
C ARG A 89 1.43 -9.64 10.05
N ASP A 90 0.25 -9.39 9.47
CA ASP A 90 -0.92 -10.24 9.59
C ASP A 90 -1.12 -11.04 8.28
N SER A 91 -0.74 -12.32 8.30
CA SER A 91 -0.89 -13.20 7.13
C SER A 91 -2.34 -13.44 6.72
N GLU A 92 -3.32 -13.11 7.57
CA GLU A 92 -4.74 -13.25 7.25
C GLU A 92 -5.20 -12.25 6.15
N VAL A 93 -4.38 -11.27 5.79
CA VAL A 93 -4.64 -10.37 4.65
C VAL A 93 -4.26 -11.00 3.31
N PHE A 94 -3.32 -11.94 3.27
CA PHE A 94 -2.78 -12.47 2.01
C PHE A 94 -3.78 -13.19 1.12
N PRO A 95 -4.79 -13.92 1.63
CA PRO A 95 -5.87 -14.45 0.79
C PRO A 95 -6.66 -13.37 0.05
N TYR A 96 -6.76 -12.16 0.60
CA TYR A 96 -7.39 -11.02 -0.09
C TYR A 96 -6.46 -10.44 -1.15
N VAL A 97 -5.14 -10.36 -0.88
CA VAL A 97 -4.12 -9.98 -1.87
C VAL A 97 -4.17 -10.94 -3.06
N GLN A 98 -4.11 -12.26 -2.79
CA GLN A 98 -4.11 -13.28 -3.83
C GLN A 98 -5.37 -13.21 -4.70
N LEU A 99 -6.54 -13.12 -4.08
CA LEU A 99 -7.81 -13.00 -4.81
C LEU A 99 -7.83 -11.77 -5.73
N HIS A 100 -7.34 -10.61 -5.25
CA HIS A 100 -7.29 -9.40 -6.06
C HIS A 100 -6.19 -9.45 -7.14
N ALA A 101 -5.06 -10.11 -6.88
CA ALA A 101 -4.02 -10.35 -7.89
C ALA A 101 -4.55 -11.23 -9.03
N GLU A 102 -5.23 -12.34 -8.70
CA GLU A 102 -5.84 -13.26 -9.67
C GLU A 102 -6.84 -12.57 -10.60
N ILE A 103 -7.80 -11.81 -10.05
CA ILE A 103 -8.81 -11.12 -10.89
C ILE A 103 -8.23 -9.96 -11.71
N ASN A 104 -6.99 -9.55 -11.41
CA ASN A 104 -6.26 -8.53 -12.15
C ASN A 104 -5.21 -9.11 -13.10
N ASN A 105 -5.02 -10.44 -13.12
CA ASN A 105 -4.02 -11.15 -13.91
C ASN A 105 -2.60 -10.62 -13.65
N VAL A 106 -2.23 -10.47 -12.39
CA VAL A 106 -0.87 -10.08 -11.96
C VAL A 106 -0.32 -11.06 -10.94
N GLU A 107 1.01 -11.17 -10.92
CA GLU A 107 1.73 -11.94 -9.90
C GLU A 107 2.19 -11.01 -8.78
N ILE A 108 1.90 -11.38 -7.55
CA ILE A 108 2.31 -10.68 -6.34
C ILE A 108 2.98 -11.68 -5.39
N THR A 109 4.17 -11.37 -4.95
CA THR A 109 4.80 -12.09 -3.83
C THR A 109 4.27 -11.53 -2.52
N ALA A 110 4.01 -12.39 -1.54
CA ALA A 110 3.56 -11.98 -0.21
C ALA A 110 4.53 -12.49 0.87
N ILE A 111 4.94 -11.62 1.78
CA ILE A 111 5.87 -11.95 2.88
C ILE A 111 5.26 -11.50 4.21
N LYS A 112 5.16 -12.45 5.16
CA LYS A 112 4.72 -12.15 6.53
C LYS A 112 5.90 -11.62 7.33
N THR A 113 5.93 -10.30 7.58
CA THR A 113 6.89 -9.68 8.48
C THR A 113 6.36 -8.33 8.98
N GLY A 114 6.85 -7.87 10.13
CA GLY A 114 6.53 -6.55 10.68
C GLY A 114 7.56 -5.51 10.27
N PHE A 115 7.27 -4.25 10.57
CA PHE A 115 8.18 -3.13 10.25
C PHE A 115 9.49 -3.22 11.04
N GLU A 116 9.44 -3.78 12.24
CA GLU A 116 10.60 -3.97 13.11
C GLU A 116 11.54 -5.07 12.61
N THR A 117 10.95 -6.11 12.02
CA THR A 117 11.66 -7.34 11.62
C THR A 117 12.07 -7.37 10.16
N LEU A 118 11.53 -6.49 9.32
CA LEU A 118 11.92 -6.37 7.92
C LEU A 118 13.39 -5.93 7.82
N SER A 119 14.25 -6.85 7.43
CA SER A 119 15.71 -6.65 7.43
C SER A 119 16.20 -5.88 6.22
N GLY A 120 17.36 -5.22 6.35
CA GLY A 120 18.02 -4.55 5.23
C GLY A 120 18.42 -5.52 4.11
N ILE A 121 18.72 -6.79 4.43
CA ILE A 121 19.04 -7.83 3.43
C ILE A 121 17.82 -8.10 2.54
N GLU A 122 16.65 -8.23 3.14
CA GLU A 122 15.40 -8.43 2.39
C GLU A 122 15.07 -7.21 1.52
N MET A 123 15.40 -6.00 1.98
CA MET A 123 15.13 -4.75 1.25
C MET A 123 16.09 -4.49 0.07
N LYS A 124 17.27 -5.09 0.02
CA LYS A 124 18.29 -4.85 -1.05
C LYS A 124 17.80 -5.12 -2.47
N SER A 125 16.81 -5.98 -2.63
CA SER A 125 16.25 -6.30 -3.95
C SER A 125 15.23 -5.29 -4.44
N TYR A 126 14.82 -4.31 -3.66
CA TYR A 126 13.79 -3.36 -4.03
C TYR A 126 14.37 -1.97 -4.30
N GLU A 127 13.64 -1.20 -5.11
CA GLU A 127 14.03 0.16 -5.49
C GLU A 127 13.10 1.20 -4.88
N ILE A 128 11.86 0.83 -4.65
CA ILE A 128 10.83 1.72 -4.12
C ILE A 128 10.06 1.00 -3.02
N MET A 129 9.82 1.71 -1.93
CA MET A 129 8.94 1.28 -0.84
C MET A 129 7.68 2.15 -0.88
N ILE A 130 6.52 1.53 -0.78
CA ILE A 130 5.24 2.23 -0.72
C ILE A 130 4.45 1.78 0.51
N GLY A 131 3.52 2.63 0.97
CA GLY A 131 2.61 2.28 2.04
C GLY A 131 1.40 3.20 2.10
N ALA A 132 0.25 2.66 2.45
CA ALA A 132 -0.99 3.40 2.57
C ALA A 132 -1.66 3.12 3.92
N ASP A 133 -2.03 4.18 4.66
CA ASP A 133 -2.67 4.04 5.97
C ASP A 133 -1.85 3.20 6.98
N ILE A 134 -0.53 3.41 7.06
CA ILE A 134 0.38 2.60 7.88
C ILE A 134 0.85 3.26 9.18
N CYS A 135 0.48 4.51 9.45
CA CYS A 135 0.90 5.27 10.62
C CYS A 135 -0.30 5.66 11.49
N PHE A 136 -0.83 4.68 12.24
CA PHE A 136 -2.05 4.87 13.05
C PHE A 136 -1.80 5.47 14.42
N TRP A 137 -0.68 5.12 15.07
CA TRP A 137 -0.39 5.46 16.48
C TRP A 137 0.97 6.11 16.62
N VAL A 138 1.12 6.95 17.62
CA VAL A 138 2.36 7.71 17.91
C VAL A 138 3.57 6.78 18.08
N ASN A 139 3.40 5.63 18.72
CA ASN A 139 4.49 4.65 18.91
C ASN A 139 4.98 4.02 17.61
N MET A 140 4.24 4.13 16.50
CA MET A 140 4.68 3.66 15.17
C MET A 140 5.63 4.64 14.50
N VAL A 141 5.68 5.90 14.92
CA VAL A 141 6.49 6.94 14.27
C VAL A 141 7.97 6.57 14.28
N ASP A 142 8.51 6.19 15.43
CA ASP A 142 9.93 5.84 15.54
C ASP A 142 10.26 4.51 14.84
N THR A 143 9.34 3.55 14.88
CA THR A 143 9.45 2.30 14.11
C THR A 143 9.54 2.59 12.60
N LEU A 144 8.65 3.44 12.08
CA LEU A 144 8.65 3.80 10.66
C LEU A 144 9.87 4.65 10.28
N LYS A 145 10.32 5.58 11.11
CA LYS A 145 11.58 6.31 10.89
C LYS A 145 12.75 5.32 10.75
N SER A 146 12.89 4.40 11.70
CA SER A 146 13.95 3.39 11.70
C SER A 146 13.87 2.49 10.46
N LEU A 147 12.68 2.06 10.04
CA LEU A 147 12.47 1.28 8.83
C LEU A 147 12.90 2.05 7.59
N ILE A 148 12.50 3.33 7.47
CA ILE A 148 12.82 4.17 6.31
C ILE A 148 14.32 4.42 6.22
N HIS A 149 15.02 4.67 7.34
CA HIS A 149 16.48 4.80 7.33
C HIS A 149 17.16 3.50 6.85
N ARG A 150 16.76 2.33 7.40
CA ARG A 150 17.26 1.03 6.92
C ARG A 150 16.96 0.78 5.43
N ALA A 151 15.83 1.27 4.94
CA ALA A 151 15.47 1.15 3.53
C ALA A 151 16.48 1.90 2.64
N PHE A 152 16.84 3.13 2.98
CA PHE A 152 17.87 3.89 2.24
C PHE A 152 19.26 3.25 2.35
N GLU A 153 19.65 2.77 3.51
CA GLU A 153 20.90 1.99 3.69
C GLU A 153 20.92 0.72 2.84
N SER A 154 19.74 0.20 2.45
CA SER A 154 19.57 -0.99 1.63
C SER A 154 19.36 -0.70 0.13
N ASN A 155 19.65 0.53 -0.34
CA ASN A 155 19.51 1.00 -1.73
C ASN A 155 18.07 1.25 -2.21
N ILE A 156 17.07 1.33 -1.36
CA ILE A 156 15.78 1.87 -1.74
C ILE A 156 15.95 3.36 -2.09
N LYS A 157 15.51 3.73 -3.28
CA LYS A 157 15.71 5.08 -3.86
C LYS A 157 14.61 6.06 -3.46
N SER A 158 13.43 5.55 -3.13
CA SER A 158 12.29 6.37 -2.75
C SER A 158 11.33 5.62 -1.86
N VAL A 159 10.81 6.32 -0.86
CA VAL A 159 9.69 5.85 -0.02
C VAL A 159 8.50 6.78 -0.23
N ILE A 160 7.33 6.21 -0.52
CA ILE A 160 6.12 6.97 -0.82
C ILE A 160 4.99 6.46 0.08
N ILE A 161 4.48 7.33 0.95
CA ILE A 161 3.44 6.98 1.92
C ILE A 161 2.25 7.90 1.75
N ALA A 162 1.05 7.33 1.69
CA ALA A 162 -0.20 8.08 1.72
C ALA A 162 -0.95 7.85 3.04
N ASP A 163 -1.55 8.91 3.54
CA ASP A 163 -2.33 8.92 4.78
C ASP A 163 -3.43 9.99 4.71
N PRO A 164 -4.56 9.85 5.42
CA PRO A 164 -5.58 10.92 5.49
C PRO A 164 -5.11 12.18 6.24
N GLY A 165 -3.89 12.18 6.79
CA GLY A 165 -3.33 13.30 7.56
C GLY A 165 -3.49 13.10 9.06
N ARG A 166 -3.32 11.87 9.55
CA ARG A 166 -3.33 11.59 10.99
C ARG A 166 -2.14 12.24 11.68
N SER A 167 -2.31 12.66 12.94
CA SER A 167 -1.24 13.26 13.72
C SER A 167 0.07 12.44 13.75
N PRO A 168 0.08 11.10 13.92
CA PRO A 168 1.30 10.32 13.83
C PRO A 168 1.98 10.39 12.45
N PHE A 169 1.19 10.39 11.39
CA PHE A 169 1.73 10.55 10.03
C PHE A 169 2.35 11.94 9.83
N GLU A 170 1.71 13.01 10.34
CA GLU A 170 2.27 14.36 10.26
C GLU A 170 3.60 14.47 11.02
N MET A 171 3.71 13.83 12.18
CA MET A 171 4.97 13.77 12.94
C MET A 171 6.08 13.07 12.12
N LEU A 172 5.75 11.94 11.48
CA LEU A 172 6.67 11.22 10.58
C LEU A 172 7.08 12.11 9.40
N ALA A 173 6.11 12.73 8.74
CA ALA A 173 6.33 13.57 7.58
C ALA A 173 7.19 14.80 7.92
N GLN A 174 6.89 15.49 9.02
CA GLN A 174 7.66 16.65 9.46
C GLN A 174 9.11 16.30 9.78
N TYR A 175 9.36 15.12 10.37
CA TYR A 175 10.73 14.66 10.60
C TYR A 175 11.53 14.60 9.30
N PHE A 176 11.01 13.95 8.25
CA PHE A 176 11.73 13.83 6.97
C PHE A 176 11.79 15.13 6.18
N VAL A 177 10.79 15.99 6.28
CA VAL A 177 10.83 17.35 5.71
C VAL A 177 11.94 18.18 6.38
N ASN A 178 12.06 18.12 7.70
CA ASN A 178 13.09 18.85 8.43
C ASN A 178 14.53 18.37 8.14
N THR A 179 14.69 17.08 7.79
CA THR A 179 15.99 16.55 7.36
C THR A 179 16.33 16.89 5.89
N GLY A 180 15.43 17.55 5.18
CA GLY A 180 15.63 17.98 3.79
C GLY A 180 15.47 16.89 2.72
N ILE A 181 15.15 15.66 3.12
CA ILE A 181 14.96 14.53 2.18
C ILE A 181 13.48 14.19 1.93
N GLY A 182 12.58 14.78 2.71
CA GLY A 182 11.13 14.57 2.62
C GLY A 182 10.40 15.71 1.92
N LYS A 183 9.38 15.37 1.14
CA LYS A 183 8.39 16.31 0.59
C LYS A 183 7.00 15.80 0.92
N ILE A 184 6.18 16.67 1.51
CA ILE A 184 4.78 16.37 1.78
C ILE A 184 3.88 17.22 0.90
N MET A 185 2.77 16.65 0.43
CA MET A 185 1.80 17.35 -0.40
C MET A 185 0.36 16.94 -0.04
N ASN A 186 -0.57 17.87 -0.17
CA ASN A 186 -1.99 17.57 -0.12
C ASN A 186 -2.38 16.81 -1.40
N TRP A 187 -3.23 15.82 -1.28
CA TRP A 187 -3.70 15.03 -2.41
C TRP A 187 -5.18 14.73 -2.27
N ASN A 188 -5.94 15.00 -3.31
CA ASN A 188 -7.38 14.81 -3.30
C ASN A 188 -7.77 14.00 -4.54
N VAL A 189 -8.63 13.02 -4.35
CA VAL A 189 -9.20 12.23 -5.44
C VAL A 189 -10.73 12.28 -5.38
N THR A 190 -11.37 12.10 -6.52
CA THR A 190 -12.83 12.04 -6.63
C THR A 190 -13.34 10.62 -6.82
N HIS A 191 -12.47 9.70 -7.21
CA HIS A 191 -12.77 8.30 -7.49
C HIS A 191 -12.01 7.36 -6.55
N PRO A 192 -12.62 6.26 -6.11
CA PRO A 192 -14.00 5.80 -6.38
C PRO A 192 -15.06 6.58 -5.61
N TYR A 193 -14.66 7.45 -4.71
CA TYR A 193 -15.43 8.44 -3.95
C TYR A 193 -14.49 9.55 -3.50
N PRO A 194 -14.99 10.73 -3.10
CA PRO A 194 -14.12 11.81 -2.64
C PRO A 194 -13.26 11.39 -1.44
N ILE A 195 -11.93 11.52 -1.58
CA ILE A 195 -10.96 11.26 -0.53
C ILE A 195 -9.98 12.42 -0.50
N GLN A 196 -9.71 12.93 0.68
CA GLN A 196 -8.68 13.92 0.96
C GLN A 196 -7.61 13.29 1.82
N GLY A 197 -6.36 13.67 1.58
CA GLY A 197 -5.24 13.19 2.38
C GLY A 197 -3.92 13.82 1.96
N ARG A 198 -2.86 13.16 2.33
CA ARG A 198 -1.49 13.62 2.16
C ARG A 198 -0.64 12.52 1.53
N ILE A 199 0.36 12.93 0.76
CA ILE A 199 1.42 12.04 0.27
C ILE A 199 2.76 12.56 0.76
N LEU A 200 3.50 11.70 1.44
CA LEU A 200 4.89 11.91 1.81
C LEU A 200 5.78 11.17 0.82
N ILE A 201 6.73 11.87 0.23
CA ILE A 201 7.75 11.34 -0.67
C ILE A 201 9.09 11.60 -0.01
N ILE A 202 9.91 10.56 0.15
CA ILE A 202 11.25 10.63 0.75
C ILE A 202 12.25 10.09 -0.29
N ARG A 203 13.34 10.82 -0.50
CA ARG A 203 14.38 10.50 -1.49
C ARG A 203 15.76 10.83 -0.96
#